data_4656eb6a65f95bb51cb95b113d76676f
#
_entry.id   4656eb6a65f95bb51cb95b113d76676f
#
_cell.length_a   1.000
_cell.length_b   1.000
_cell.length_c   1.000
_cell.angle_alpha   90.00
_cell.angle_beta   90.00
_cell.angle_gamma   90.00
#
_symmetry.space_group_name_H-M   'P 1'
#
loop_
_entity.id
_entity.type
_entity.pdbx_description
1 polymer ?
#
loop_
_entity_poly.entity_id
_entity_poly.type
_entity_poly.pdbx_seq_one_letter_code
_entity_poly.pdbx_strand_id
1 'polypeptide(L)'
;MTGGSPQDPGTNPAPRPPLGADFFTAPDQVNHRRYEALRAFFIDGLTHAQAAAKFGYTRWAMVNLVRDYRAGGLDMFAAPRKPGPPPGVTPAKDRARKRVVELRREGLSTYEISARLSTEGTPLNRTSVGEILTEEGFGRLLRHAQVEASINPGTYGRDTNLPRTGRLDFAAWPTRVDTRMAGLLLTVPDLIALDLPALVAAADYPSTTVVPAISWILSLLALKLTGTRRVSHVDDLLLIDPAAALFAGLSVLPKKTALTDYSYRLAHDNQRRFLSALDRKMINNGLATSDQAIFDLDFHAIMHWGNDPALEKHYVPTRSQRARSVLTFFAQDSGTHNLVYANADVSKAGQNREVIAFADHWKHTTGNEPHLLVMDQKVTTQTILGELDQRGINFLTLRMRSPALLKHIQALQPADFTTITLDRPGPHNKPKVHESTGVHLTNYPGTVRQFIVTGLGREAPTVIITNDHTTSAKELIQRYARRMTIEQRRADIIKAFHAYALTGAVNLNVDLDITLVVLAQALTAALAKRLPGYATSTPDTLQRRFLDTPGTITTTTDTITIRLDRRAYSPVLRQAELPTDTTVPWWGNRTLRYEYA
;
A
#
# COMPACT_ATOMS: atom_id res chain seq x y z
N MET A 1 -89.97 -5.69 14.51
CA MET A 1 -89.46 -6.69 13.55
C MET A 1 -87.99 -6.47 13.39
N THR A 2 -87.33 -7.15 14.06
CA THR A 2 -86.13 -7.79 14.34
C THR A 2 -85.27 -7.97 13.07
N GLY A 3 -84.13 -7.23 12.96
CA GLY A 3 -83.08 -7.45 12.01
C GLY A 3 -81.84 -7.93 12.74
N GLY A 4 -81.49 -9.22 12.54
CA GLY A 4 -80.32 -9.83 13.09
C GLY A 4 -79.06 -9.43 12.30
N SER A 5 -77.99 -9.07 13.04
CA SER A 5 -76.65 -8.93 12.52
C SER A 5 -76.01 -10.30 12.30
N PRO A 6 -75.18 -10.48 11.25
CA PRO A 6 -74.44 -11.75 11.08
C PRO A 6 -73.25 -11.82 12.04
N GLN A 7 -73.13 -12.97 12.70
CA GLN A 7 -72.02 -13.32 13.55
C GLN A 7 -70.80 -13.64 12.70
N ASP A 8 -69.69 -13.06 13.11
CA ASP A 8 -68.32 -13.29 12.63
C ASP A 8 -67.87 -14.74 12.98
N PRO A 9 -67.33 -15.53 12.03
CA PRO A 9 -66.85 -16.88 12.37
C PRO A 9 -65.54 -16.78 13.14
N GLY A 10 -65.60 -17.29 14.38
CA GLY A 10 -64.49 -17.28 15.33
C GLY A 10 -63.20 -17.83 14.79
N THR A 11 -62.16 -17.02 14.90
CA THR A 11 -60.76 -17.42 14.80
C THR A 11 -60.46 -18.41 15.94
N ASN A 12 -60.30 -19.67 15.58
CA ASN A 12 -59.80 -20.70 16.50
C ASN A 12 -58.40 -20.32 16.95
N PRO A 13 -58.08 -20.20 18.23
CA PRO A 13 -56.73 -19.88 18.69
C PRO A 13 -55.77 -21.01 18.25
N ALA A 14 -54.64 -20.63 17.67
CA ALA A 14 -53.59 -21.58 17.26
C ALA A 14 -53.26 -22.54 18.41
N PRO A 15 -53.16 -23.85 18.16
CA PRO A 15 -52.88 -24.84 19.20
C PRO A 15 -51.61 -24.49 19.94
N ARG A 16 -51.63 -24.47 21.28
CA ARG A 16 -50.46 -24.26 22.12
C ARG A 16 -49.41 -25.31 21.76
N PRO A 17 -48.16 -24.90 21.52
CA PRO A 17 -47.10 -25.86 21.21
C PRO A 17 -46.93 -26.86 22.36
N PRO A 18 -46.63 -28.13 22.06
CA PRO A 18 -46.44 -29.17 23.07
C PRO A 18 -45.27 -28.82 24.00
N LEU A 19 -45.34 -29.33 25.24
CA LEU A 19 -44.29 -29.12 26.24
C LEU A 19 -42.92 -29.56 25.69
N GLY A 20 -41.90 -28.71 25.73
CA GLY A 20 -40.57 -28.97 25.16
C GLY A 20 -40.37 -28.50 23.70
N ALA A 21 -41.37 -27.86 23.08
CA ALA A 21 -41.24 -27.31 21.73
C ALA A 21 -40.21 -26.19 21.66
N ASP A 22 -39.91 -25.51 22.78
CA ASP A 22 -38.93 -24.44 22.86
C ASP A 22 -37.53 -24.89 22.47
N PHE A 23 -37.18 -26.15 22.72
CA PHE A 23 -35.91 -26.71 22.26
C PHE A 23 -35.73 -26.59 20.74
N PHE A 24 -36.79 -26.77 19.96
CA PHE A 24 -36.74 -26.69 18.48
C PHE A 24 -37.05 -25.31 17.93
N THR A 25 -37.76 -24.47 18.65
CA THR A 25 -38.22 -23.15 18.17
C THR A 25 -37.34 -22.01 18.62
N ALA A 26 -36.59 -22.14 19.74
CA ALA A 26 -35.70 -21.17 20.30
C ALA A 26 -34.33 -21.79 20.69
N PRO A 27 -33.58 -22.36 19.73
CA PRO A 27 -32.32 -23.03 20.01
C PRO A 27 -31.25 -22.02 20.51
N ASP A 28 -30.69 -22.27 21.68
CA ASP A 28 -29.67 -21.43 22.34
C ASP A 28 -28.25 -21.76 21.89
N GLN A 29 -27.96 -23.01 21.50
CA GLN A 29 -26.65 -23.43 21.00
C GLN A 29 -26.45 -23.08 19.54
N VAL A 30 -25.26 -22.61 19.18
CA VAL A 30 -24.93 -22.13 17.82
C VAL A 30 -25.16 -23.21 16.75
N ASN A 31 -24.71 -24.44 16.96
CA ASN A 31 -24.86 -25.51 15.98
C ASN A 31 -26.31 -26.00 15.91
N HIS A 32 -27.02 -26.03 17.01
CA HIS A 32 -28.44 -26.32 17.05
C HIS A 32 -29.24 -25.27 16.26
N ARG A 33 -28.97 -23.99 16.48
CA ARG A 33 -29.60 -22.90 15.74
C ARG A 33 -29.32 -22.96 14.23
N ARG A 34 -28.09 -23.34 13.84
CA ARG A 34 -27.75 -23.56 12.43
C ARG A 34 -28.52 -24.72 11.83
N TYR A 35 -28.62 -25.81 12.56
CA TYR A 35 -29.36 -26.99 12.12
C TYR A 35 -30.85 -26.68 11.92
N GLU A 36 -31.51 -26.07 12.90
CA GLU A 36 -32.93 -25.71 12.81
C GLU A 36 -33.22 -24.67 11.72
N ALA A 37 -32.30 -23.70 11.51
CA ALA A 37 -32.43 -22.73 10.42
C ALA A 37 -32.34 -23.41 9.03
N LEU A 38 -31.42 -24.37 8.86
CA LEU A 38 -31.29 -25.14 7.63
C LEU A 38 -32.48 -26.11 7.45
N ARG A 39 -32.94 -26.78 8.52
CA ARG A 39 -34.11 -27.61 8.48
C ARG A 39 -35.35 -26.83 8.02
N ALA A 40 -35.54 -25.65 8.59
CA ALA A 40 -36.65 -24.78 8.21
C ALA A 40 -36.58 -24.35 6.73
N PHE A 41 -35.41 -24.15 6.20
CA PHE A 41 -35.21 -23.83 4.79
C PHE A 41 -35.42 -25.05 3.88
N PHE A 42 -34.80 -26.19 4.17
CA PHE A 42 -34.80 -27.35 3.28
C PHE A 42 -36.04 -28.24 3.43
N ILE A 43 -36.61 -28.35 4.61
CA ILE A 43 -37.72 -29.27 4.93
C ILE A 43 -39.05 -28.51 5.09
N ASP A 44 -39.06 -27.40 5.86
CA ASP A 44 -40.26 -26.63 6.11
C ASP A 44 -40.60 -25.66 4.96
N GLY A 45 -39.70 -25.52 3.93
CA GLY A 45 -39.92 -24.73 2.73
C GLY A 45 -39.88 -23.22 2.95
N LEU A 46 -39.31 -22.73 4.07
CA LEU A 46 -39.20 -21.31 4.33
C LEU A 46 -38.18 -20.65 3.38
N THR A 47 -38.48 -19.42 2.95
CA THR A 47 -37.50 -18.61 2.20
C THR A 47 -36.32 -18.21 3.08
N HIS A 48 -35.20 -17.84 2.47
CA HIS A 48 -34.01 -17.32 3.20
C HIS A 48 -34.35 -16.17 4.16
N ALA A 49 -35.29 -15.30 3.78
CA ALA A 49 -35.69 -14.17 4.61
C ALA A 49 -36.53 -14.65 5.84
N GLN A 50 -37.43 -15.59 5.64
CA GLN A 50 -38.28 -16.15 6.70
C GLN A 50 -37.49 -17.00 7.70
N ALA A 51 -36.59 -17.87 7.20
CA ALA A 51 -35.70 -18.67 8.04
C ALA A 51 -34.74 -17.78 8.83
N ALA A 52 -34.19 -16.74 8.19
CA ALA A 52 -33.34 -15.76 8.85
C ALA A 52 -34.07 -15.04 9.99
N ALA A 53 -35.25 -14.50 9.73
CA ALA A 53 -36.06 -13.82 10.74
C ALA A 53 -36.42 -14.74 11.93
N LYS A 54 -36.79 -15.99 11.65
CA LYS A 54 -37.20 -16.97 12.67
C LYS A 54 -36.06 -17.36 13.62
N PHE A 55 -34.80 -17.44 13.12
CA PHE A 55 -33.64 -17.91 13.90
C PHE A 55 -32.61 -16.83 14.21
N GLY A 56 -32.95 -15.55 14.01
CA GLY A 56 -32.09 -14.41 14.37
C GLY A 56 -30.88 -14.24 13.49
N TYR A 57 -30.95 -14.60 12.20
CA TYR A 57 -29.91 -14.33 11.19
C TYR A 57 -30.27 -13.13 10.32
N THR A 58 -29.27 -12.54 9.69
CA THR A 58 -29.52 -11.68 8.54
C THR A 58 -29.80 -12.53 7.30
N ARG A 59 -30.58 -12.01 6.34
CA ARG A 59 -30.84 -12.71 5.07
C ARG A 59 -29.56 -13.20 4.40
N TRP A 60 -28.51 -12.37 4.43
CA TRP A 60 -27.21 -12.70 3.83
C TRP A 60 -26.48 -13.83 4.57
N ALA A 61 -26.52 -13.80 5.91
CA ALA A 61 -25.98 -14.89 6.73
C ALA A 61 -26.68 -16.22 6.45
N MET A 62 -27.98 -16.21 6.25
CA MET A 62 -28.75 -17.42 5.91
C MET A 62 -28.40 -17.95 4.51
N VAL A 63 -28.21 -17.08 3.51
CA VAL A 63 -27.74 -17.47 2.17
C VAL A 63 -26.38 -18.15 2.25
N ASN A 64 -25.43 -17.57 3.00
CA ASN A 64 -24.12 -18.17 3.20
C ASN A 64 -24.19 -19.51 3.94
N LEU A 65 -25.02 -19.62 4.96
CA LEU A 65 -25.21 -20.85 5.71
C LEU A 65 -25.71 -22.00 4.80
N VAL A 66 -26.66 -21.73 3.91
CA VAL A 66 -27.18 -22.69 2.92
C VAL A 66 -26.09 -23.06 1.90
N ARG A 67 -25.31 -22.09 1.43
CA ARG A 67 -24.18 -22.33 0.52
C ARG A 67 -23.12 -23.22 1.15
N ASP A 68 -22.71 -22.92 2.38
CA ASP A 68 -21.65 -23.62 3.09
C ASP A 68 -22.09 -25.05 3.45
N TYR A 69 -23.38 -25.25 3.75
CA TYR A 69 -23.98 -26.59 3.93
C TYR A 69 -23.92 -27.40 2.63
N ARG A 70 -24.34 -26.82 1.50
CA ARG A 70 -24.29 -27.49 0.18
C ARG A 70 -22.88 -27.85 -0.26
N ALA A 71 -21.91 -27.05 0.14
CA ALA A 71 -20.49 -27.30 -0.11
C ALA A 71 -19.86 -28.38 0.81
N GLY A 72 -20.63 -28.97 1.74
CA GLY A 72 -20.12 -29.95 2.70
C GLY A 72 -19.20 -29.36 3.77
N GLY A 73 -19.15 -28.04 3.91
CA GLY A 73 -18.25 -27.34 4.82
C GLY A 73 -18.72 -27.24 6.28
N LEU A 74 -19.91 -27.82 6.62
CA LEU A 74 -20.49 -27.70 7.95
C LEU A 74 -20.62 -29.06 8.62
N ASP A 75 -19.82 -29.32 9.63
CA ASP A 75 -20.02 -30.44 10.55
C ASP A 75 -20.82 -29.96 11.78
N MET A 76 -22.11 -30.23 11.77
CA MET A 76 -23.03 -29.79 12.83
C MET A 76 -23.03 -30.68 14.06
N PHE A 77 -22.56 -31.91 13.92
CA PHE A 77 -22.56 -32.94 14.97
C PHE A 77 -21.13 -33.28 15.42
N ALA A 78 -20.13 -32.50 15.05
CA ALA A 78 -18.79 -32.64 15.57
C ALA A 78 -18.79 -32.53 17.10
N ALA A 79 -18.09 -33.46 17.75
CA ALA A 79 -17.91 -33.41 19.20
C ALA A 79 -17.36 -32.01 19.61
N PRO A 80 -17.94 -31.37 20.64
CA PRO A 80 -17.49 -30.06 21.08
C PRO A 80 -16.01 -30.12 21.40
N ARG A 81 -15.20 -29.26 20.74
CA ARG A 81 -13.79 -29.06 21.12
C ARG A 81 -13.76 -28.61 22.57
N LYS A 82 -12.92 -29.28 23.39
CA LYS A 82 -12.71 -28.84 24.78
C LYS A 82 -12.44 -27.35 24.79
N PRO A 83 -13.13 -26.54 25.61
CA PRO A 83 -12.84 -25.12 25.74
C PRO A 83 -11.35 -24.94 26.03
N GLY A 84 -10.70 -24.06 25.29
CA GLY A 84 -9.35 -23.64 25.63
C GLY A 84 -9.32 -22.94 27.01
N PRO A 85 -8.17 -22.80 27.64
CA PRO A 85 -8.07 -22.07 28.89
C PRO A 85 -8.66 -20.65 28.76
N PRO A 86 -9.21 -20.08 29.84
CA PRO A 86 -9.77 -18.74 29.83
C PRO A 86 -8.76 -17.71 29.27
N PRO A 87 -9.21 -16.61 28.66
CA PRO A 87 -8.31 -15.56 28.20
C PRO A 87 -7.41 -15.07 29.34
N GLY A 88 -6.08 -15.11 29.13
CA GLY A 88 -5.07 -14.72 30.12
C GLY A 88 -4.45 -15.87 30.93
N VAL A 89 -4.99 -17.07 30.87
CA VAL A 89 -4.43 -18.26 31.54
C VAL A 89 -3.72 -19.13 30.52
N THR A 90 -2.40 -19.21 30.59
CA THR A 90 -1.57 -20.00 29.67
C THR A 90 -0.67 -20.98 30.45
N PRO A 91 -1.23 -22.07 31.01
CA PRO A 91 -0.48 -22.95 31.93
C PRO A 91 0.79 -23.56 31.33
N ALA A 92 0.83 -23.75 30.02
CA ALA A 92 2.01 -24.25 29.32
C ALA A 92 3.14 -23.18 29.26
N LYS A 93 2.78 -21.92 29.00
CA LYS A 93 3.72 -20.79 29.01
C LYS A 93 4.26 -20.54 30.41
N ASP A 94 3.39 -20.56 31.41
CA ASP A 94 3.77 -20.29 32.80
C ASP A 94 4.73 -21.33 33.33
N ARG A 95 4.52 -22.62 33.03
CA ARG A 95 5.43 -23.71 33.40
C ARG A 95 6.79 -23.61 32.73
N ALA A 96 6.83 -23.21 31.48
CA ALA A 96 8.08 -23.13 30.71
C ALA A 96 8.80 -21.78 30.87
N ARG A 97 8.13 -20.75 31.42
CA ARG A 97 8.64 -19.37 31.50
C ARG A 97 10.06 -19.29 32.09
N LYS A 98 10.25 -19.87 33.25
CA LYS A 98 11.57 -19.88 33.92
C LYS A 98 12.64 -20.51 33.03
N ARG A 99 12.31 -21.65 32.40
CA ARG A 99 13.25 -22.37 31.54
C ARG A 99 13.56 -21.61 30.25
N VAL A 100 12.58 -20.95 29.68
CA VAL A 100 12.77 -20.04 28.52
C VAL A 100 13.76 -18.93 28.84
N VAL A 101 13.62 -18.30 30.02
CA VAL A 101 14.52 -17.23 30.48
C VAL A 101 15.95 -17.75 30.69
N GLU A 102 16.11 -18.92 31.32
CA GLU A 102 17.41 -19.55 31.52
C GLU A 102 18.11 -19.81 30.17
N LEU A 103 17.43 -20.49 29.25
CA LEU A 103 17.96 -20.79 27.92
C LEU A 103 18.29 -19.51 27.12
N ARG A 104 17.51 -18.45 27.31
CA ARG A 104 17.83 -17.16 26.70
C ARG A 104 19.08 -16.50 27.26
N ARG A 105 19.31 -16.62 28.56
CA ARG A 105 20.54 -16.14 29.21
C ARG A 105 21.78 -16.93 28.76
N GLU A 106 21.62 -18.19 28.35
CA GLU A 106 22.63 -19.00 27.69
C GLU A 106 22.87 -18.58 26.22
N GLY A 107 22.12 -17.57 25.71
CA GLY A 107 22.30 -17.02 24.35
C GLY A 107 21.53 -17.76 23.27
N LEU A 108 20.60 -18.66 23.59
CA LEU A 108 19.84 -19.43 22.60
C LEU A 108 18.79 -18.56 21.91
N SER A 109 18.59 -18.78 20.62
CA SER A 109 17.54 -18.19 19.81
C SER A 109 16.16 -18.77 20.14
N THR A 110 15.08 -18.11 19.70
CA THR A 110 13.71 -18.62 19.88
C THR A 110 13.49 -19.99 19.22
N TYR A 111 14.24 -20.32 18.17
CA TYR A 111 14.20 -21.62 17.50
C TYR A 111 14.85 -22.70 18.35
N GLU A 112 16.07 -22.44 18.86
CA GLU A 112 16.81 -23.36 19.70
C GLU A 112 16.10 -23.60 21.02
N ILE A 113 15.55 -22.56 21.63
CA ILE A 113 14.73 -22.65 22.84
C ILE A 113 13.50 -23.54 22.59
N SER A 114 12.77 -23.32 21.50
CA SER A 114 11.60 -24.12 21.14
C SER A 114 11.97 -25.61 20.92
N ALA A 115 13.08 -25.88 20.22
CA ALA A 115 13.59 -27.22 20.00
C ALA A 115 14.02 -27.89 21.33
N ARG A 116 14.73 -27.15 22.20
CA ARG A 116 15.19 -27.65 23.49
C ARG A 116 14.03 -27.98 24.43
N LEU A 117 13.02 -27.12 24.50
CA LEU A 117 11.81 -27.37 25.30
C LEU A 117 11.04 -28.59 24.81
N SER A 118 11.05 -28.87 23.52
CA SER A 118 10.42 -30.07 22.95
C SER A 118 11.15 -31.35 23.40
N THR A 119 12.48 -31.33 23.43
CA THR A 119 13.27 -32.46 23.93
C THR A 119 13.17 -32.64 25.45
N GLU A 120 12.91 -31.57 26.19
CA GLU A 120 12.75 -31.57 27.66
C GLU A 120 11.31 -31.90 28.09
N GLY A 121 10.37 -32.24 27.16
CA GLY A 121 9.01 -32.65 27.47
C GLY A 121 8.05 -31.49 27.80
N THR A 122 8.46 -30.26 27.58
CA THR A 122 7.62 -29.04 27.77
C THR A 122 7.50 -28.26 26.45
N PRO A 123 6.92 -28.84 25.40
CA PRO A 123 6.92 -28.24 24.08
C PRO A 123 6.19 -26.91 24.04
N LEU A 124 6.88 -25.87 23.57
CA LEU A 124 6.32 -24.59 23.21
C LEU A 124 6.70 -24.22 21.77
N ASN A 125 5.74 -23.67 21.03
CA ASN A 125 6.05 -23.15 19.73
C ASN A 125 6.89 -21.87 19.83
N ARG A 126 7.60 -21.54 18.75
CA ARG A 126 8.48 -20.38 18.65
C ARG A 126 7.79 -19.04 18.98
N THR A 127 6.52 -18.89 18.60
CA THR A 127 5.73 -17.67 18.86
C THR A 127 5.53 -17.49 20.36
N SER A 128 5.15 -18.55 21.07
CA SER A 128 4.97 -18.53 22.53
C SER A 128 6.28 -18.28 23.28
N VAL A 129 7.40 -18.82 22.79
CA VAL A 129 8.74 -18.51 23.33
C VAL A 129 9.07 -17.03 23.12
N GLY A 130 8.79 -16.47 21.93
CA GLY A 130 9.00 -15.05 21.62
C GLY A 130 8.15 -14.13 22.51
N GLU A 131 6.89 -14.49 22.75
CA GLU A 131 5.99 -13.74 23.63
C GLU A 131 6.52 -13.72 25.08
N ILE A 132 6.93 -14.87 25.62
CA ILE A 132 7.54 -14.94 26.96
C ILE A 132 8.78 -14.04 27.05
N LEU A 133 9.68 -14.11 26.06
CA LEU A 133 10.88 -13.29 26.06
C LEU A 133 10.60 -11.80 25.98
N THR A 134 9.56 -11.39 25.23
CA THR A 134 9.11 -10.00 25.16
C THR A 134 8.51 -9.54 26.49
N GLU A 135 7.67 -10.37 27.11
CA GLU A 135 7.08 -10.11 28.42
C GLU A 135 8.14 -9.99 29.53
N GLU A 136 9.24 -10.77 29.43
CA GLU A 136 10.38 -10.74 30.35
C GLU A 136 11.43 -9.66 30.00
N GLY A 137 11.15 -8.80 29.01
CA GLY A 137 12.02 -7.67 28.65
C GLY A 137 13.28 -8.03 27.86
N PHE A 138 13.36 -9.25 27.29
CA PHE A 138 14.51 -9.63 26.47
C PHE A 138 14.39 -9.03 25.07
N GLY A 139 15.38 -8.22 24.66
CA GLY A 139 15.58 -7.80 23.28
C GLY A 139 15.87 -8.99 22.33
N ARG A 140 15.73 -8.75 21.02
CA ARG A 140 16.21 -9.72 20.02
C ARG A 140 17.70 -9.93 20.16
N LEU A 141 18.16 -11.19 20.06
CA LEU A 141 19.60 -11.47 19.94
C LEU A 141 20.12 -10.79 18.67
N LEU A 142 21.25 -10.11 18.78
CA LEU A 142 22.05 -9.73 17.62
C LEU A 142 22.39 -11.04 16.90
N ARG A 143 22.00 -11.16 15.64
CA ARG A 143 22.29 -12.39 14.87
C ARG A 143 23.78 -12.62 14.84
N HIS A 144 24.23 -13.73 15.37
CA HIS A 144 25.57 -14.22 15.18
C HIS A 144 25.72 -14.74 13.74
N ALA A 145 25.98 -13.84 12.81
CA ALA A 145 26.29 -14.20 11.43
C ALA A 145 27.55 -15.07 11.28
N GLN A 146 28.32 -15.24 12.34
CA GLN A 146 29.57 -16.01 12.35
C GLN A 146 29.51 -17.35 13.11
N VAL A 147 28.59 -17.56 14.05
CA VAL A 147 28.51 -18.78 14.86
C VAL A 147 27.62 -19.85 14.22
N GLU A 148 26.56 -19.46 13.48
CA GLU A 148 25.69 -20.43 12.81
C GLU A 148 26.37 -21.16 11.63
N ALA A 149 27.45 -20.61 11.07
CA ALA A 149 28.21 -21.26 10.01
C ALA A 149 29.02 -22.47 10.51
N SER A 150 29.24 -22.59 11.83
CA SER A 150 30.08 -23.65 12.42
C SER A 150 29.29 -24.75 13.14
N ILE A 151 28.00 -24.58 13.45
CA ILE A 151 27.26 -25.49 14.34
C ILE A 151 26.21 -26.36 13.65
N ASN A 152 25.78 -26.06 12.42
CA ASN A 152 24.76 -26.88 11.75
C ASN A 152 25.07 -27.14 10.26
N PRO A 153 25.85 -28.14 9.93
CA PRO A 153 26.14 -28.53 8.55
C PRO A 153 25.02 -29.39 7.90
N GLY A 154 23.86 -29.60 8.54
CA GLY A 154 23.07 -30.76 8.14
C GLY A 154 21.56 -30.61 7.87
N THR A 155 20.87 -29.45 7.96
CA THR A 155 19.40 -29.51 7.95
C THR A 155 18.68 -28.56 6.99
N TYR A 156 19.32 -27.65 6.29
CA TYR A 156 18.78 -26.99 5.12
C TYR A 156 19.86 -27.06 4.06
N GLY A 157 19.57 -27.75 2.97
CA GLY A 157 20.40 -27.71 1.78
C GLY A 157 20.60 -26.24 1.38
N ARG A 158 21.65 -25.62 1.90
CA ARG A 158 22.18 -24.41 1.28
C ARG A 158 22.61 -24.86 -0.09
N ASP A 159 21.96 -24.33 -1.10
CA ASP A 159 22.47 -24.43 -2.44
C ASP A 159 23.83 -23.72 -2.41
N THR A 160 24.89 -24.49 -2.12
CA THR A 160 26.26 -24.03 -1.96
C THR A 160 26.83 -23.53 -3.28
N ASN A 161 26.08 -23.70 -4.38
CA ASN A 161 26.46 -23.34 -5.75
C ASN A 161 26.02 -21.94 -6.17
N LEU A 162 25.19 -21.23 -5.40
CA LEU A 162 24.86 -19.85 -5.77
C LEU A 162 26.07 -18.94 -5.51
N PRO A 163 26.45 -18.13 -6.52
CA PRO A 163 27.56 -17.21 -6.39
C PRO A 163 27.32 -16.23 -5.22
N ARG A 164 28.41 -15.84 -4.56
CA ARG A 164 28.33 -14.86 -3.46
C ARG A 164 28.16 -13.46 -4.00
N THR A 165 27.27 -12.68 -3.40
CA THR A 165 27.14 -11.26 -3.68
C THR A 165 28.46 -10.53 -3.39
N GLY A 166 28.93 -9.77 -4.35
CA GLY A 166 30.11 -8.93 -4.27
C GLY A 166 30.02 -7.76 -5.22
N ARG A 167 30.96 -6.81 -5.12
CA ARG A 167 31.05 -5.74 -6.10
C ARG A 167 31.33 -6.33 -7.48
N LEU A 168 30.81 -5.68 -8.52
CA LEU A 168 31.03 -6.10 -9.88
C LEU A 168 32.51 -6.04 -10.24
N ASP A 169 33.08 -7.18 -10.60
CA ASP A 169 34.44 -7.30 -11.10
C ASP A 169 34.40 -7.55 -12.61
N PHE A 170 34.74 -6.52 -13.37
CA PHE A 170 34.76 -6.62 -14.83
C PHE A 170 35.89 -7.47 -15.41
N ALA A 171 36.92 -7.76 -14.63
CA ALA A 171 37.95 -8.71 -15.07
C ALA A 171 37.43 -10.16 -15.09
N ALA A 172 36.52 -10.47 -14.17
CA ALA A 172 35.86 -11.78 -14.09
C ALA A 172 34.51 -11.81 -14.84
N TRP A 173 33.99 -10.65 -15.28
CA TRP A 173 32.71 -10.55 -15.97
C TRP A 173 32.83 -11.06 -17.42
N PRO A 174 31.88 -11.87 -17.92
CA PRO A 174 31.93 -12.37 -19.29
C PRO A 174 31.83 -11.22 -20.29
N THR A 175 32.60 -11.30 -21.37
CA THR A 175 32.56 -10.30 -22.46
C THR A 175 31.22 -10.24 -23.17
N ARG A 176 30.45 -11.35 -23.14
CA ARG A 176 29.10 -11.45 -23.70
C ARG A 176 28.25 -12.38 -22.85
N VAL A 177 27.05 -11.93 -22.48
CA VAL A 177 26.10 -12.71 -21.69
C VAL A 177 24.67 -12.38 -22.08
N ASP A 178 23.82 -13.41 -22.17
CA ASP A 178 22.41 -13.26 -22.44
C ASP A 178 21.65 -13.02 -21.13
N THR A 179 20.58 -12.22 -21.19
CA THR A 179 19.75 -11.86 -20.06
C THR A 179 18.27 -11.84 -20.43
N ARG A 180 17.42 -12.13 -19.46
CA ARG A 180 15.96 -12.08 -19.63
C ARG A 180 15.40 -10.67 -19.45
N MET A 181 16.15 -9.76 -18.86
CA MET A 181 15.65 -8.41 -18.48
C MET A 181 16.60 -7.28 -18.91
N ALA A 182 17.11 -7.39 -20.17
CA ALA A 182 17.92 -6.32 -20.76
C ALA A 182 17.20 -4.96 -20.74
N GLY A 183 15.87 -4.97 -20.87
CA GLY A 183 15.03 -3.79 -20.82
C GLY A 183 15.06 -3.04 -19.49
N LEU A 184 15.40 -3.67 -18.37
CA LEU A 184 15.61 -2.99 -17.08
C LEU A 184 16.66 -1.87 -17.22
N LEU A 185 17.68 -2.10 -18.03
CA LEU A 185 18.78 -1.16 -18.25
C LEU A 185 18.36 0.11 -19.03
N LEU A 186 17.17 0.15 -19.65
CA LEU A 186 16.59 1.34 -20.27
C LEU A 186 16.37 2.51 -19.28
N THR A 187 16.31 2.21 -17.99
CA THR A 187 16.13 3.22 -16.92
C THR A 187 17.45 3.81 -16.42
N VAL A 188 18.60 3.25 -16.80
CA VAL A 188 19.91 3.70 -16.33
C VAL A 188 20.22 5.17 -16.69
N PRO A 189 19.94 5.65 -17.91
CA PRO A 189 20.16 7.07 -18.24
C PRO A 189 19.35 8.02 -17.34
N ASP A 190 18.13 7.61 -16.94
CA ASP A 190 17.29 8.42 -16.04
C ASP A 190 17.82 8.41 -14.60
N LEU A 191 18.40 7.30 -14.14
CA LEU A 191 19.10 7.23 -12.86
C LEU A 191 20.31 8.18 -12.83
N ILE A 192 21.02 8.31 -13.95
CA ILE A 192 22.13 9.26 -14.08
C ILE A 192 21.61 10.70 -14.14
N ALA A 193 20.55 10.97 -14.90
CA ALA A 193 19.93 12.30 -14.98
C ALA A 193 19.40 12.78 -13.61
N LEU A 194 18.88 11.87 -12.80
CA LEU A 194 18.47 12.12 -11.42
C LEU A 194 19.65 12.13 -10.43
N ASP A 195 20.86 11.80 -10.89
CA ASP A 195 22.07 11.75 -10.06
C ASP A 195 21.92 10.85 -8.82
N LEU A 196 21.52 9.59 -9.06
CA LEU A 196 21.30 8.63 -7.99
C LEU A 196 22.45 8.54 -6.96
N PRO A 197 23.75 8.61 -7.34
CA PRO A 197 24.83 8.64 -6.37
C PRO A 197 24.70 9.78 -5.35
N ALA A 198 24.35 10.99 -5.81
CA ALA A 198 24.14 12.15 -4.93
C ALA A 198 22.90 11.98 -4.05
N LEU A 199 21.80 11.37 -4.57
CA LEU A 199 20.60 11.06 -3.78
C LEU A 199 20.91 10.12 -2.63
N VAL A 200 21.65 9.04 -2.91
CA VAL A 200 22.05 8.03 -1.91
C VAL A 200 22.97 8.64 -0.86
N ALA A 201 23.91 9.51 -1.27
CA ALA A 201 24.80 10.23 -0.35
C ALA A 201 24.03 11.22 0.53
N ALA A 202 23.12 12.01 -0.04
CA ALA A 202 22.29 12.97 0.70
C ALA A 202 21.38 12.29 1.73
N ALA A 203 20.91 11.07 1.43
CA ALA A 203 20.11 10.25 2.33
C ALA A 203 20.91 9.62 3.47
N ASP A 204 22.24 9.62 3.38
CA ASP A 204 23.13 8.94 4.33
C ASP A 204 22.76 7.44 4.50
N TYR A 205 22.51 6.78 3.36
CA TYR A 205 22.23 5.34 3.38
C TYR A 205 23.50 4.55 3.69
N PRO A 206 23.45 3.58 4.65
CA PRO A 206 24.63 2.86 5.08
C PRO A 206 25.10 1.85 4.03
N SER A 207 26.40 1.80 3.83
CA SER A 207 27.06 0.69 3.13
C SER A 207 27.29 -0.50 4.09
N THR A 208 27.45 -1.67 3.52
CA THR A 208 28.04 -2.81 4.24
C THR A 208 29.49 -3.02 3.80
N THR A 209 30.22 -3.91 4.46
CA THR A 209 31.63 -4.21 4.08
C THR A 209 31.74 -4.65 2.61
N VAL A 210 30.75 -5.38 2.11
CA VAL A 210 30.76 -6.00 0.78
C VAL A 210 29.96 -5.19 -0.23
N VAL A 211 28.79 -4.67 0.16
CA VAL A 211 27.83 -4.05 -0.75
C VAL A 211 27.72 -2.55 -0.45
N PRO A 212 28.03 -1.67 -1.43
CA PRO A 212 27.83 -0.23 -1.30
C PRO A 212 26.38 0.16 -1.12
N ALA A 213 26.10 1.31 -0.49
CA ALA A 213 24.74 1.82 -0.30
C ALA A 213 23.96 1.95 -1.61
N ILE A 214 24.58 2.48 -2.65
CA ILE A 214 23.95 2.60 -3.98
C ILE A 214 23.52 1.24 -4.53
N SER A 215 24.32 0.21 -4.35
CA SER A 215 24.00 -1.15 -4.82
C SER A 215 22.86 -1.80 -4.03
N TRP A 216 22.69 -1.48 -2.75
CA TRP A 216 21.51 -1.88 -1.98
C TRP A 216 20.24 -1.24 -2.53
N ILE A 217 20.29 0.07 -2.77
CA ILE A 217 19.14 0.82 -3.32
C ILE A 217 18.80 0.34 -4.72
N LEU A 218 19.79 0.17 -5.62
CA LEU A 218 19.57 -0.37 -6.95
C LEU A 218 19.03 -1.79 -6.94
N SER A 219 19.49 -2.65 -6.01
CA SER A 219 18.95 -4.02 -5.88
C SER A 219 17.47 -4.01 -5.50
N LEU A 220 17.06 -3.19 -4.54
CA LEU A 220 15.66 -3.05 -4.13
C LEU A 220 14.81 -2.39 -5.22
N LEU A 221 15.37 -1.40 -5.92
CA LEU A 221 14.71 -0.73 -7.04
C LEU A 221 14.50 -1.69 -8.23
N ALA A 222 15.46 -2.57 -8.53
CA ALA A 222 15.31 -3.59 -9.55
C ALA A 222 14.06 -4.47 -9.30
N LEU A 223 13.77 -4.81 -8.04
CA LEU A 223 12.57 -5.57 -7.69
C LEU A 223 11.29 -4.79 -8.01
N LYS A 224 11.28 -3.47 -7.80
CA LYS A 224 10.13 -2.63 -8.16
C LYS A 224 9.94 -2.56 -9.67
N LEU A 225 11.01 -2.29 -10.41
CA LEU A 225 10.96 -2.14 -11.86
C LEU A 225 10.66 -3.46 -12.60
N THR A 226 10.97 -4.61 -12.00
CA THR A 226 10.64 -5.94 -12.55
C THR A 226 9.29 -6.47 -12.08
N GLY A 227 8.53 -5.73 -11.29
CA GLY A 227 7.21 -6.15 -10.80
C GLY A 227 7.26 -7.26 -9.76
N THR A 228 8.36 -7.39 -9.02
CA THR A 228 8.48 -8.35 -7.92
C THR A 228 7.69 -7.88 -6.71
N ARG A 229 6.65 -8.63 -6.31
CA ARG A 229 5.68 -8.22 -5.28
C ARG A 229 6.29 -7.99 -3.91
N ARG A 230 7.21 -8.85 -3.50
CA ARG A 230 7.87 -8.81 -2.17
C ARG A 230 9.30 -9.26 -2.31
N VAL A 231 10.16 -8.77 -1.42
CA VAL A 231 11.53 -9.28 -1.31
C VAL A 231 11.56 -10.80 -1.11
N SER A 232 10.61 -11.36 -0.38
CA SER A 232 10.49 -12.81 -0.18
C SER A 232 10.07 -13.60 -1.44
N HIS A 233 9.60 -12.91 -2.48
CA HIS A 233 9.24 -13.51 -3.76
C HIS A 233 10.34 -13.41 -4.82
N VAL A 234 11.51 -12.93 -4.44
CA VAL A 234 12.69 -12.97 -5.29
C VAL A 234 13.05 -14.44 -5.53
N ASP A 235 12.96 -14.84 -6.78
CA ASP A 235 13.40 -16.16 -7.22
C ASP A 235 14.90 -16.18 -7.52
N ASP A 236 15.48 -17.36 -7.62
CA ASP A 236 16.90 -17.50 -7.89
C ASP A 236 17.28 -16.97 -9.28
N LEU A 237 16.35 -17.01 -10.25
CA LEU A 237 16.58 -16.50 -11.61
C LEU A 237 16.80 -14.99 -11.62
N LEU A 238 16.02 -14.23 -10.83
CA LEU A 238 16.22 -12.78 -10.70
C LEU A 238 17.54 -12.47 -9.97
N LEU A 239 17.86 -13.23 -8.93
CA LEU A 239 19.08 -13.00 -8.14
C LEU A 239 20.35 -13.13 -8.99
N ILE A 240 20.38 -14.04 -9.94
CA ILE A 240 21.53 -14.33 -10.80
C ILE A 240 21.43 -13.74 -12.21
N ASP A 241 20.33 -13.05 -12.54
CA ASP A 241 20.18 -12.44 -13.87
C ASP A 241 21.26 -11.40 -14.12
N PRO A 242 22.03 -11.48 -15.22
CA PRO A 242 23.13 -10.57 -15.49
C PRO A 242 22.71 -9.10 -15.60
N ALA A 243 21.54 -8.78 -16.17
CA ALA A 243 21.08 -7.40 -16.24
C ALA A 243 20.71 -6.84 -14.87
N ALA A 244 20.08 -7.64 -14.01
CA ALA A 244 19.76 -7.23 -12.64
C ALA A 244 21.03 -7.02 -11.81
N ALA A 245 22.02 -7.91 -11.95
CA ALA A 245 23.32 -7.78 -11.31
C ALA A 245 24.08 -6.55 -11.79
N LEU A 246 24.18 -6.35 -13.11
CA LEU A 246 24.80 -5.18 -13.71
C LEU A 246 24.10 -3.89 -13.30
N PHE A 247 22.77 -3.85 -13.33
CA PHE A 247 21.96 -2.71 -12.88
C PHE A 247 22.35 -2.28 -11.46
N ALA A 248 22.54 -3.25 -10.57
CA ALA A 248 22.92 -3.00 -9.19
C ALA A 248 24.43 -2.75 -8.96
N GLY A 249 25.27 -2.95 -9.97
CA GLY A 249 26.74 -2.87 -9.84
C GLY A 249 27.33 -4.00 -8.97
N LEU A 250 26.71 -5.18 -9.05
CA LEU A 250 27.06 -6.36 -8.23
C LEU A 250 27.29 -7.61 -9.11
N SER A 251 28.01 -8.59 -8.59
CA SER A 251 28.18 -9.90 -9.25
C SER A 251 26.86 -10.67 -9.35
N VAL A 252 26.06 -10.62 -8.28
CA VAL A 252 24.67 -11.09 -8.18
C VAL A 252 23.92 -10.22 -7.18
N LEU A 253 22.59 -10.17 -7.27
CA LEU A 253 21.78 -9.44 -6.28
C LEU A 253 21.94 -10.05 -4.86
N PRO A 254 21.80 -9.24 -3.80
CA PRO A 254 21.76 -9.77 -2.44
C PRO A 254 20.58 -10.72 -2.23
N LYS A 255 20.76 -11.76 -1.44
CA LYS A 255 19.70 -12.72 -1.10
C LYS A 255 18.55 -12.01 -0.38
N LYS A 256 17.35 -12.58 -0.50
CA LYS A 256 16.11 -12.03 0.09
C LYS A 256 16.21 -11.66 1.58
N THR A 257 16.93 -12.48 2.38
CA THR A 257 17.16 -12.18 3.80
C THR A 257 18.02 -10.93 4.00
N ALA A 258 19.07 -10.76 3.20
CA ALA A 258 19.95 -9.61 3.27
C ALA A 258 19.24 -8.33 2.80
N LEU A 259 18.41 -8.41 1.74
CA LEU A 259 17.58 -7.30 1.28
C LEU A 259 16.55 -6.86 2.34
N THR A 260 15.92 -7.82 3.01
CA THR A 260 15.00 -7.52 4.13
C THR A 260 15.75 -6.91 5.31
N ASP A 261 16.91 -7.47 5.68
CA ASP A 261 17.70 -7.00 6.82
C ASP A 261 18.29 -5.60 6.59
N TYR A 262 18.53 -5.22 5.34
CA TYR A 262 19.04 -3.89 5.02
C TYR A 262 18.07 -2.77 5.45
N SER A 263 16.79 -2.92 5.22
CA SER A 263 15.79 -1.92 5.57
C SER A 263 15.68 -1.66 7.09
N TYR A 264 16.06 -2.64 7.93
CA TYR A 264 16.12 -2.43 9.39
C TYR A 264 17.28 -1.54 9.87
N ARG A 265 18.21 -1.21 8.98
CA ARG A 265 19.36 -0.33 9.29
C ARG A 265 19.05 1.14 9.05
N LEU A 266 17.86 1.45 8.51
CA LEU A 266 17.48 2.78 8.06
C LEU A 266 16.50 3.41 9.05
N ALA A 267 16.58 4.74 9.17
CA ALA A 267 15.62 5.55 9.90
C ALA A 267 14.72 6.31 8.92
N HIS A 268 13.56 6.78 9.37
CA HIS A 268 12.65 7.58 8.56
C HIS A 268 13.33 8.84 7.99
N ASP A 269 14.23 9.47 8.73
CA ASP A 269 14.99 10.63 8.26
C ASP A 269 15.85 10.36 7.03
N ASN A 270 16.34 9.13 6.83
CA ASN A 270 17.05 8.76 5.60
C ASN A 270 16.12 8.93 4.39
N GLN A 271 14.86 8.45 4.49
CA GLN A 271 13.86 8.56 3.43
C GLN A 271 13.46 10.00 3.16
N ARG A 272 13.29 10.81 4.21
CA ARG A 272 12.98 12.25 4.06
C ARG A 272 14.08 13.00 3.31
N ARG A 273 15.36 12.78 3.67
CA ARG A 273 16.50 13.36 2.98
C ARG A 273 16.60 12.89 1.52
N PHE A 274 16.34 11.60 1.28
CA PHE A 274 16.31 11.04 -0.07
C PHE A 274 15.23 11.72 -0.93
N LEU A 275 14.00 11.81 -0.44
CA LEU A 275 12.88 12.43 -1.16
C LEU A 275 13.15 13.92 -1.43
N SER A 276 13.65 14.67 -0.45
CA SER A 276 14.01 16.08 -0.65
C SER A 276 15.09 16.28 -1.74
N ALA A 277 16.10 15.41 -1.77
CA ALA A 277 17.11 15.45 -2.82
C ALA A 277 16.53 15.02 -4.17
N LEU A 278 15.67 14.00 -4.21
CA LEU A 278 15.00 13.53 -5.41
C LEU A 278 14.08 14.59 -6.01
N ASP A 279 13.28 15.27 -5.20
CA ASP A 279 12.36 16.31 -5.67
C ASP A 279 13.10 17.45 -6.37
N ARG A 280 14.24 17.91 -5.83
CA ARG A 280 15.08 18.91 -6.51
C ARG A 280 15.53 18.44 -7.88
N LYS A 281 15.91 17.16 -8.01
CA LYS A 281 16.30 16.59 -9.31
C LYS A 281 15.10 16.41 -10.23
N MET A 282 13.93 16.01 -9.69
CA MET A 282 12.69 15.90 -10.46
C MET A 282 12.25 17.24 -11.02
N ILE A 283 12.31 18.32 -10.24
CA ILE A 283 12.00 19.67 -10.70
C ILE A 283 12.94 20.06 -11.84
N ASN A 284 14.26 19.89 -11.68
CA ASN A 284 15.24 20.22 -12.69
C ASN A 284 15.08 19.43 -14.00
N ASN A 285 14.51 18.21 -13.92
CA ASN A 285 14.24 17.35 -15.07
C ASN A 285 12.79 17.45 -15.60
N GLY A 286 11.99 18.41 -15.10
CA GLY A 286 10.59 18.61 -15.50
C GLY A 286 9.68 17.45 -15.12
N LEU A 287 10.04 16.69 -14.08
CA LEU A 287 9.23 15.59 -13.53
C LEU A 287 8.37 16.04 -12.34
N ALA A 288 8.61 17.24 -11.83
CA ALA A 288 7.77 17.92 -10.84
C ALA A 288 7.71 19.42 -11.16
N THR A 289 6.64 20.10 -10.73
CA THR A 289 6.48 21.55 -10.92
C THR A 289 7.03 22.31 -9.72
N SER A 290 7.72 23.45 -9.95
CA SER A 290 8.22 24.32 -8.89
C SER A 290 7.28 25.47 -8.60
N ASP A 291 6.81 26.13 -9.67
CA ASP A 291 5.99 27.35 -9.57
C ASP A 291 4.51 27.01 -9.46
N GLN A 292 3.81 27.69 -8.55
CA GLN A 292 2.41 27.41 -8.25
C GLN A 292 2.15 25.90 -8.02
N ALA A 293 3.02 25.28 -7.24
CA ALA A 293 2.98 23.86 -6.97
C ALA A 293 1.66 23.44 -6.31
N ILE A 294 0.93 22.56 -6.97
CA ILE A 294 -0.38 22.07 -6.57
C ILE A 294 -0.29 20.59 -6.36
N PHE A 295 -0.73 20.13 -5.19
CA PHE A 295 -0.60 18.72 -4.81
C PHE A 295 -1.93 18.10 -4.43
N ASP A 296 -2.10 16.88 -4.88
CA ASP A 296 -3.18 16.00 -4.46
C ASP A 296 -2.67 15.09 -3.34
N LEU A 297 -3.35 15.18 -2.19
CA LEU A 297 -2.94 14.48 -0.98
C LEU A 297 -3.94 13.38 -0.63
N ASP A 298 -3.43 12.20 -0.26
CA ASP A 298 -4.30 11.12 0.19
C ASP A 298 -3.56 10.08 1.04
N PHE A 299 -4.35 9.37 1.85
CA PHE A 299 -3.89 8.21 2.61
C PHE A 299 -4.21 6.89 1.91
N HIS A 300 -3.32 5.94 2.07
CA HIS A 300 -3.55 4.57 1.65
C HIS A 300 -3.19 3.61 2.77
N ALA A 301 -4.08 2.66 3.08
CA ALA A 301 -3.84 1.65 4.08
C ALA A 301 -3.34 0.35 3.42
N ILE A 302 -2.07 0.00 3.66
CA ILE A 302 -1.48 -1.25 3.18
C ILE A 302 -1.78 -2.35 4.21
N MET A 303 -2.60 -3.30 3.83
CA MET A 303 -3.09 -4.32 4.74
C MET A 303 -2.01 -5.35 5.11
N HIS A 304 -1.93 -5.65 6.40
CA HIS A 304 -1.13 -6.75 6.92
C HIS A 304 -1.99 -8.01 7.11
N TRP A 305 -1.51 -9.14 6.62
CA TRP A 305 -2.23 -10.42 6.68
C TRP A 305 -1.95 -11.24 7.95
N GLY A 306 -1.01 -10.80 8.77
CA GLY A 306 -0.67 -11.42 10.06
C GLY A 306 -1.36 -10.75 11.25
N ASN A 307 -1.16 -11.34 12.44
CA ASN A 307 -1.64 -10.80 13.72
C ASN A 307 -0.51 -10.10 14.47
N ASP A 308 0.16 -9.11 13.83
CA ASP A 308 1.15 -8.32 14.54
C ASP A 308 0.44 -7.28 15.45
N PRO A 309 0.59 -7.38 16.78
CA PRO A 309 -0.06 -6.46 17.73
C PRO A 309 0.46 -5.03 17.62
N ALA A 310 1.67 -4.82 17.10
CA ALA A 310 2.26 -3.50 16.94
C ALA A 310 1.60 -2.66 15.84
N LEU A 311 0.87 -3.30 14.90
CA LEU A 311 0.21 -2.59 13.83
C LEU A 311 -1.17 -2.07 14.24
N GLU A 312 -1.41 -0.81 13.93
CA GLU A 312 -2.71 -0.16 14.11
C GLU A 312 -3.78 -0.72 13.16
N LYS A 313 -5.06 -0.57 13.53
CA LYS A 313 -6.19 -0.96 12.67
C LYS A 313 -6.72 0.25 11.94
N HIS A 314 -6.63 0.22 10.61
CA HIS A 314 -7.22 1.24 9.73
C HIS A 314 -8.39 0.66 8.93
N TYR A 315 -9.26 1.53 8.43
CA TYR A 315 -10.33 1.11 7.53
C TYR A 315 -9.75 0.79 6.15
N VAL A 316 -10.00 -0.43 5.68
CA VAL A 316 -9.57 -0.90 4.36
C VAL A 316 -10.78 -0.95 3.43
N PRO A 317 -10.93 -0.01 2.47
CA PRO A 317 -12.13 0.13 1.63
C PRO A 317 -12.45 -1.14 0.83
N THR A 318 -11.41 -1.81 0.30
CA THR A 318 -11.56 -3.04 -0.49
C THR A 318 -12.19 -4.21 0.28
N ARG A 319 -12.20 -4.13 1.61
CA ARG A 319 -12.80 -5.14 2.50
C ARG A 319 -13.94 -4.62 3.36
N SER A 320 -14.27 -3.35 3.25
CA SER A 320 -15.31 -2.68 4.05
C SER A 320 -15.19 -2.92 5.56
N GLN A 321 -13.97 -3.12 6.06
CA GLN A 321 -13.70 -3.39 7.49
C GLN A 321 -12.39 -2.78 7.96
N ARG A 322 -12.22 -2.67 9.29
CA ARG A 322 -10.95 -2.29 9.90
C ARG A 322 -10.04 -3.52 10.01
N ALA A 323 -8.85 -3.42 9.43
CA ALA A 323 -7.81 -4.45 9.49
C ALA A 323 -6.47 -3.86 9.96
N ARG A 324 -5.59 -4.70 10.48
CA ARG A 324 -4.21 -4.30 10.76
C ARG A 324 -3.54 -3.89 9.46
N SER A 325 -2.95 -2.71 9.45
CA SER A 325 -2.37 -2.12 8.25
C SER A 325 -1.35 -1.06 8.60
N VAL A 326 -0.45 -0.79 7.68
CA VAL A 326 0.41 0.40 7.71
C VAL A 326 -0.30 1.50 6.95
N LEU A 327 -0.49 2.64 7.61
CA LEU A 327 -1.02 3.83 6.96
C LEU A 327 0.10 4.52 6.20
N THR A 328 -0.11 4.77 4.91
CA THR A 328 0.81 5.49 4.06
C THR A 328 0.17 6.79 3.58
N PHE A 329 0.96 7.84 3.52
CA PHE A 329 0.57 9.12 2.96
C PHE A 329 1.30 9.37 1.65
N PHE A 330 0.60 9.96 0.68
CA PHE A 330 1.16 10.31 -0.61
C PHE A 330 0.81 11.75 -0.97
N ALA A 331 1.79 12.46 -1.55
CA ALA A 331 1.57 13.71 -2.25
C ALA A 331 1.96 13.55 -3.72
N GLN A 332 1.05 13.91 -4.61
CA GLN A 332 1.19 13.85 -6.05
C GLN A 332 1.13 15.25 -6.63
N ASP A 333 2.09 15.60 -7.48
CA ASP A 333 2.05 16.83 -8.28
C ASP A 333 0.89 16.77 -9.28
N SER A 334 -0.03 17.72 -9.19
CA SER A 334 -1.21 17.79 -10.08
C SER A 334 -0.86 18.10 -11.53
N GLY A 335 0.30 18.71 -11.80
CA GLY A 335 0.76 19.08 -13.15
C GLY A 335 1.36 17.92 -13.90
N THR A 336 2.30 17.22 -13.28
CA THR A 336 3.05 16.12 -13.89
C THR A 336 2.44 14.75 -13.56
N HIS A 337 1.59 14.66 -12.55
CA HIS A 337 1.02 13.45 -11.97
C HIS A 337 2.06 12.50 -11.37
N ASN A 338 3.25 12.99 -11.06
CA ASN A 338 4.27 12.23 -10.37
C ASN A 338 4.13 12.35 -8.86
N LEU A 339 4.45 11.26 -8.15
CA LEU A 339 4.58 11.31 -6.71
C LEU A 339 5.84 12.12 -6.37
N VAL A 340 5.72 13.03 -5.41
CA VAL A 340 6.83 13.83 -4.90
C VAL A 340 7.11 13.52 -3.43
N TYR A 341 6.15 12.94 -2.73
CA TYR A 341 6.29 12.61 -1.32
C TYR A 341 5.54 11.33 -0.99
N ALA A 342 6.13 10.54 -0.14
CA ALA A 342 5.48 9.38 0.46
C ALA A 342 6.04 9.16 1.88
N ASN A 343 5.16 8.74 2.80
CA ASN A 343 5.52 8.43 4.18
C ASN A 343 4.71 7.22 4.65
N ALA A 344 5.38 6.19 5.16
CA ALA A 344 4.75 5.03 5.79
C ALA A 344 4.97 4.97 7.31
N ASP A 345 5.67 5.95 7.89
CA ASP A 345 5.84 6.09 9.34
C ASP A 345 4.77 7.01 9.94
N VAL A 346 3.51 6.79 9.54
CA VAL A 346 2.37 7.60 9.98
C VAL A 346 1.58 6.84 11.03
N SER A 347 1.53 7.39 12.24
CA SER A 347 0.63 6.90 13.30
C SER A 347 -0.77 7.48 13.15
N LYS A 348 -1.77 6.76 13.61
CA LYS A 348 -3.17 7.24 13.65
C LYS A 348 -3.33 8.54 14.46
N ALA A 349 -2.56 8.70 15.50
CA ALA A 349 -2.56 9.92 16.31
C ALA A 349 -1.96 11.11 15.55
N GLY A 350 -0.94 10.89 14.74
CA GLY A 350 -0.22 11.90 13.97
C GLY A 350 -0.81 12.18 12.58
N GLN A 351 -1.69 11.32 12.06
CA GLN A 351 -2.12 11.35 10.65
C GLN A 351 -2.63 12.73 10.19
N ASN A 352 -3.36 13.45 11.02
CA ASN A 352 -3.92 14.75 10.63
C ASN A 352 -2.85 15.81 10.39
N ARG A 353 -1.67 15.71 11.02
CA ARG A 353 -0.55 16.64 10.85
C ARG A 353 0.36 16.29 9.68
N GLU A 354 0.14 15.16 9.01
CA GLU A 354 0.96 14.77 7.87
C GLU A 354 0.89 15.77 6.72
N VAL A 355 -0.24 16.46 6.60
CA VAL A 355 -0.40 17.57 5.63
C VAL A 355 0.60 18.70 5.91
N ILE A 356 0.81 19.05 7.19
CA ILE A 356 1.81 20.06 7.60
C ILE A 356 3.23 19.52 7.39
N ALA A 357 3.48 18.25 7.73
CA ALA A 357 4.79 17.63 7.51
C ALA A 357 5.17 17.64 6.01
N PHE A 358 4.20 17.40 5.13
CA PHE A 358 4.42 17.55 3.68
C PHE A 358 4.70 19.00 3.28
N ALA A 359 3.94 19.97 3.78
CA ALA A 359 4.16 21.38 3.49
C ALA A 359 5.57 21.83 3.95
N ASP A 360 6.00 21.38 5.14
CA ASP A 360 7.35 21.63 5.66
C ASP A 360 8.44 20.98 4.79
N HIS A 361 8.21 19.73 4.36
CA HIS A 361 9.10 19.02 3.43
C HIS A 361 9.25 19.80 2.13
N TRP A 362 8.17 20.23 1.51
CA TRP A 362 8.19 20.98 0.25
C TRP A 362 8.89 22.32 0.40
N LYS A 363 8.57 23.07 1.47
CA LYS A 363 9.23 24.33 1.80
C LYS A 363 10.74 24.15 2.02
N HIS A 364 11.14 23.12 2.77
CA HIS A 364 12.56 22.79 2.98
C HIS A 364 13.27 22.44 1.65
N THR A 365 12.57 21.76 0.76
CA THR A 365 13.12 21.30 -0.52
C THR A 365 13.29 22.44 -1.54
N THR A 366 12.30 23.32 -1.65
CA THR A 366 12.20 24.34 -2.72
C THR A 366 12.40 25.78 -2.23
N GLY A 367 12.29 26.02 -0.93
CA GLY A 367 12.24 27.37 -0.34
C GLY A 367 10.84 27.99 -0.34
N ASN A 368 9.85 27.40 -1.03
CA ASN A 368 8.52 27.95 -1.20
C ASN A 368 7.46 27.05 -0.54
N GLU A 369 6.39 27.69 -0.01
CA GLU A 369 5.21 26.94 0.41
C GLU A 369 4.48 26.35 -0.80
N PRO A 370 3.75 25.23 -0.64
CA PRO A 370 2.80 24.76 -1.65
C PRO A 370 1.76 25.84 -1.95
N HIS A 371 1.37 25.99 -3.22
CA HIS A 371 0.34 26.96 -3.60
C HIS A 371 -1.06 26.48 -3.24
N LEU A 372 -1.38 25.20 -3.53
CA LEU A 372 -2.69 24.61 -3.27
C LEU A 372 -2.56 23.13 -2.90
N LEU A 373 -3.25 22.73 -1.85
CA LEU A 373 -3.38 21.33 -1.42
C LEU A 373 -4.82 20.85 -1.65
N VAL A 374 -4.98 19.83 -2.48
CA VAL A 374 -6.27 19.19 -2.79
C VAL A 374 -6.35 17.88 -2.03
N MET A 375 -7.40 17.68 -1.24
CA MET A 375 -7.49 16.52 -0.36
C MET A 375 -8.93 16.07 -0.11
N ASP A 376 -9.11 14.83 0.37
CA ASP A 376 -10.40 14.34 0.83
C ASP A 376 -10.70 14.85 2.26
N GLN A 377 -11.97 14.86 2.66
CA GLN A 377 -12.44 15.36 3.95
C GLN A 377 -11.78 14.70 5.17
N LYS A 378 -11.25 13.48 5.02
CA LYS A 378 -10.67 12.69 6.10
C LYS A 378 -9.14 12.83 6.24
N VAL A 379 -8.52 13.61 5.37
CA VAL A 379 -7.06 13.77 5.37
C VAL A 379 -6.60 14.63 6.53
N THR A 380 -7.40 15.64 6.92
CA THR A 380 -7.03 16.56 8.01
C THR A 380 -8.24 17.10 8.77
N THR A 381 -7.98 17.99 9.73
CA THR A 381 -8.99 18.64 10.59
C THR A 381 -9.14 20.12 10.24
N GLN A 382 -10.24 20.74 10.67
CA GLN A 382 -10.47 22.18 10.49
C GLN A 382 -9.39 23.05 11.15
N THR A 383 -8.85 22.62 12.28
CA THR A 383 -7.73 23.30 12.97
C THR A 383 -6.47 23.33 12.08
N ILE A 384 -6.16 22.22 11.44
CA ILE A 384 -5.01 22.13 10.53
C ILE A 384 -5.26 22.95 9.25
N LEU A 385 -6.50 22.98 8.75
CA LEU A 385 -6.84 23.89 7.63
C LEU A 385 -6.60 25.36 8.01
N GLY A 386 -6.87 25.75 9.26
CA GLY A 386 -6.54 27.09 9.78
C GLY A 386 -5.03 27.35 9.84
N GLU A 387 -4.23 26.35 10.19
CA GLU A 387 -2.75 26.44 10.16
C GLU A 387 -2.22 26.62 8.72
N LEU A 388 -2.79 25.91 7.74
CA LEU A 388 -2.46 26.10 6.33
C LEU A 388 -2.77 27.53 5.86
N ASP A 389 -3.95 28.03 6.19
CA ASP A 389 -4.39 29.38 5.85
C ASP A 389 -3.46 30.46 6.42
N GLN A 390 -3.06 30.34 7.69
CA GLN A 390 -2.10 31.23 8.34
C GLN A 390 -0.72 31.22 7.64
N ARG A 391 -0.35 30.13 6.98
CA ARG A 391 0.87 29.99 6.18
C ARG A 391 0.71 30.51 4.74
N GLY A 392 -0.50 30.96 4.36
CA GLY A 392 -0.80 31.39 3.00
C GLY A 392 -0.92 30.22 2.00
N ILE A 393 -1.15 29.00 2.50
CA ILE A 393 -1.35 27.81 1.66
C ILE A 393 -2.83 27.64 1.38
N ASN A 394 -3.21 27.64 0.11
CA ASN A 394 -4.58 27.35 -0.28
C ASN A 394 -4.91 25.87 -0.09
N PHE A 395 -6.16 25.58 0.24
CA PHE A 395 -6.66 24.21 0.30
C PHE A 395 -7.98 24.06 -0.47
N LEU A 396 -8.23 22.86 -0.96
CA LEU A 396 -9.47 22.46 -1.60
C LEU A 396 -9.86 21.06 -1.09
N THR A 397 -10.94 20.98 -0.31
CA THR A 397 -11.34 19.75 0.36
C THR A 397 -12.84 19.59 0.47
N LEU A 398 -13.31 18.41 0.89
CA LEU A 398 -14.72 18.18 1.16
C LEU A 398 -15.08 18.56 2.59
N ARG A 399 -16.26 19.16 2.75
CA ARG A 399 -16.88 19.38 4.04
C ARG A 399 -17.75 18.19 4.46
N MET A 400 -17.61 17.74 5.70
CA MET A 400 -18.52 16.74 6.27
C MET A 400 -19.93 17.29 6.33
N ARG A 401 -20.90 16.51 5.86
CA ARG A 401 -22.31 16.85 5.87
C ARG A 401 -22.92 16.60 7.23
N SER A 402 -22.98 17.63 8.08
CA SER A 402 -23.72 17.59 9.33
C SER A 402 -25.24 17.58 9.08
N PRO A 403 -26.06 17.13 10.05
CA PRO A 403 -27.52 17.21 9.91
C PRO A 403 -28.03 18.63 9.63
N ALA A 404 -27.42 19.65 10.23
CA ALA A 404 -27.75 21.06 9.99
C ALA A 404 -27.43 21.48 8.55
N LEU A 405 -26.26 21.06 8.01
CA LEU A 405 -25.88 21.34 6.64
C LEU A 405 -26.80 20.62 5.65
N LEU A 406 -27.18 19.37 5.91
CA LEU A 406 -28.13 18.63 5.08
C LEU A 406 -29.50 19.32 5.05
N LYS A 407 -30.01 19.80 6.18
CA LYS A 407 -31.25 20.58 6.27
C LYS A 407 -31.14 21.87 5.47
N HIS A 408 -30.01 22.57 5.54
CA HIS A 408 -29.76 23.77 4.73
C HIS A 408 -29.79 23.45 3.23
N ILE A 409 -29.10 22.38 2.80
CA ILE A 409 -29.07 21.95 1.40
C ILE A 409 -30.48 21.61 0.88
N GLN A 410 -31.30 20.96 1.70
CA GLN A 410 -32.68 20.61 1.34
C GLN A 410 -33.59 21.85 1.21
N ALA A 411 -33.27 22.94 1.89
CA ALA A 411 -34.02 24.18 1.81
C ALA A 411 -33.71 25.03 0.56
N LEU A 412 -32.59 24.77 -0.13
CA LEU A 412 -32.18 25.48 -1.34
C LEU A 412 -33.15 25.20 -2.50
N GLN A 413 -33.49 26.25 -3.21
CA GLN A 413 -34.39 26.17 -4.39
C GLN A 413 -33.57 25.93 -5.67
N PRO A 414 -34.14 25.36 -6.72
CA PRO A 414 -33.46 25.21 -8.01
C PRO A 414 -32.86 26.50 -8.58
N ALA A 415 -33.47 27.66 -8.26
CA ALA A 415 -33.01 28.99 -8.68
C ALA A 415 -31.70 29.42 -7.97
N ASP A 416 -31.36 28.82 -6.80
CA ASP A 416 -30.14 29.11 -6.06
C ASP A 416 -28.89 28.45 -6.68
N PHE A 417 -29.09 27.65 -7.71
CA PHE A 417 -28.02 26.90 -8.36
C PHE A 417 -27.71 27.48 -9.75
N THR A 418 -26.43 27.64 -10.02
CA THR A 418 -25.91 27.99 -11.36
C THR A 418 -25.33 26.72 -12.02
N THR A 419 -25.65 26.51 -13.31
CA THR A 419 -25.07 25.41 -14.08
C THR A 419 -23.68 25.81 -14.59
N ILE A 420 -22.67 25.02 -14.33
CA ILE A 420 -21.32 25.20 -14.89
C ILE A 420 -21.02 24.07 -15.88
N THR A 421 -20.14 24.32 -16.86
CA THR A 421 -19.68 23.28 -17.78
C THR A 421 -18.24 22.93 -17.46
N LEU A 422 -18.02 21.67 -17.14
CA LEU A 422 -16.68 21.11 -16.84
C LEU A 422 -16.05 20.53 -18.11
N ASP A 423 -14.74 20.70 -18.26
CA ASP A 423 -13.95 20.14 -19.38
C ASP A 423 -13.65 18.67 -19.13
N ARG A 424 -14.70 17.84 -19.17
CA ARG A 424 -14.59 16.38 -19.06
C ARG A 424 -15.64 15.72 -19.96
N PRO A 425 -15.32 14.54 -20.56
CA PRO A 425 -16.31 13.80 -21.33
C PRO A 425 -17.36 13.16 -20.42
N GLY A 426 -18.54 12.89 -20.98
CA GLY A 426 -19.60 12.12 -20.33
C GLY A 426 -20.78 12.94 -19.81
N PRO A 427 -21.81 12.26 -19.26
CA PRO A 427 -23.12 12.86 -18.95
C PRO A 427 -23.11 13.81 -17.73
N HIS A 428 -22.06 13.77 -16.91
CA HIS A 428 -21.96 14.56 -15.68
C HIS A 428 -21.06 15.79 -15.83
N ASN A 429 -20.95 16.36 -17.02
CA ASN A 429 -20.10 17.53 -17.31
C ASN A 429 -20.81 18.89 -17.07
N LYS A 430 -22.09 18.87 -16.73
CA LYS A 430 -22.89 20.07 -16.42
C LYS A 430 -23.48 20.02 -15.00
N PRO A 431 -22.67 20.03 -13.94
CA PRO A 431 -23.18 20.07 -12.58
C PRO A 431 -23.84 21.41 -12.27
N LYS A 432 -24.78 21.38 -11.31
CA LYS A 432 -25.38 22.58 -10.72
C LYS A 432 -24.64 22.92 -9.43
N VAL A 433 -24.32 24.18 -9.22
CA VAL A 433 -23.48 24.68 -8.13
C VAL A 433 -24.20 25.81 -7.40
N HIS A 434 -24.29 25.68 -6.09
CA HIS A 434 -24.63 26.79 -5.20
C HIS A 434 -23.36 27.22 -4.47
N GLU A 435 -22.99 28.49 -4.59
CA GLU A 435 -21.81 29.06 -3.92
C GLU A 435 -22.24 29.91 -2.72
N SER A 436 -21.54 29.70 -1.59
CA SER A 436 -21.68 30.53 -0.39
C SER A 436 -20.31 31.05 0.01
N THR A 437 -20.20 32.35 0.26
CA THR A 437 -19.01 33.02 0.78
C THR A 437 -19.20 33.32 2.27
N GLY A 438 -18.10 33.54 3.02
CA GLY A 438 -18.17 33.88 4.41
C GLY A 438 -18.64 32.75 5.33
N VAL A 439 -18.45 31.49 4.94
CA VAL A 439 -18.91 30.34 5.72
C VAL A 439 -17.96 30.08 6.90
N HIS A 440 -18.51 30.12 8.11
CA HIS A 440 -17.77 29.77 9.34
C HIS A 440 -17.74 28.28 9.57
N LEU A 441 -16.58 27.76 9.97
CA LEU A 441 -16.39 26.39 10.46
C LEU A 441 -16.00 26.44 11.94
N THR A 442 -16.40 25.44 12.72
CA THR A 442 -16.30 25.46 14.19
C THR A 442 -14.87 25.67 14.70
N ASN A 443 -13.89 25.02 14.07
CA ASN A 443 -12.48 25.02 14.50
C ASN A 443 -11.55 25.63 13.44
N TYR A 444 -12.06 26.56 12.64
CA TYR A 444 -11.30 27.30 11.64
C TYR A 444 -11.37 28.80 11.97
N PRO A 445 -10.26 29.52 12.01
CA PRO A 445 -10.23 30.88 12.54
C PRO A 445 -10.84 31.96 11.63
N GLY A 446 -11.03 31.65 10.35
CA GLY A 446 -11.55 32.56 9.34
C GLY A 446 -12.89 32.12 8.77
N THR A 447 -13.11 32.51 7.52
CA THR A 447 -14.24 32.08 6.71
C THR A 447 -13.73 31.37 5.45
N VAL A 448 -14.54 30.45 4.95
CA VAL A 448 -14.24 29.72 3.70
C VAL A 448 -15.31 29.98 2.66
N ARG A 449 -14.96 29.78 1.39
CA ARG A 449 -15.94 29.61 0.31
C ARG A 449 -16.42 28.16 0.33
N GLN A 450 -17.71 27.97 0.08
CA GLN A 450 -18.33 26.66 0.03
C GLN A 450 -19.10 26.50 -1.27
N PHE A 451 -18.92 25.35 -1.93
CA PHE A 451 -19.65 24.97 -3.12
C PHE A 451 -20.50 23.72 -2.82
N ILE A 452 -21.81 23.82 -2.98
CA ILE A 452 -22.72 22.67 -2.94
C ILE A 452 -22.95 22.25 -4.40
N VAL A 453 -22.44 21.09 -4.77
CA VAL A 453 -22.40 20.62 -6.15
C VAL A 453 -23.30 19.40 -6.31
N THR A 454 -24.25 19.46 -7.25
CA THR A 454 -25.15 18.37 -7.64
C THR A 454 -24.92 17.97 -9.09
N GLY A 455 -25.34 16.77 -9.48
CA GLY A 455 -25.21 16.32 -10.87
C GLY A 455 -23.82 15.76 -11.24
N LEU A 456 -22.96 15.44 -10.26
CA LEU A 456 -21.66 14.78 -10.49
C LEU A 456 -21.75 13.24 -10.58
N GLY A 457 -22.96 12.67 -10.71
CA GLY A 457 -23.17 11.22 -10.76
C GLY A 457 -23.33 10.56 -9.39
N ARG A 458 -23.48 11.33 -8.32
CA ARG A 458 -23.80 10.86 -6.96
C ARG A 458 -25.20 11.36 -6.59
N GLU A 459 -25.97 10.53 -5.86
CA GLU A 459 -27.29 10.93 -5.35
C GLU A 459 -27.20 12.12 -4.37
N ALA A 460 -26.21 12.08 -3.49
CA ALA A 460 -26.04 13.11 -2.48
C ALA A 460 -25.13 14.24 -2.97
N PRO A 461 -25.46 15.52 -2.69
CA PRO A 461 -24.64 16.67 -3.04
C PRO A 461 -23.21 16.57 -2.49
N THR A 462 -22.25 16.98 -3.29
CA THR A 462 -20.86 17.12 -2.87
C THR A 462 -20.65 18.53 -2.32
N VAL A 463 -20.10 18.67 -1.12
CA VAL A 463 -19.82 19.96 -0.51
C VAL A 463 -18.33 20.18 -0.47
N ILE A 464 -17.84 21.14 -1.25
CA ILE A 464 -16.43 21.52 -1.38
C ILE A 464 -16.20 22.80 -0.60
N ILE A 465 -15.08 22.92 0.09
CA ILE A 465 -14.65 24.14 0.78
C ILE A 465 -13.21 24.51 0.41
N THR A 466 -12.93 25.80 0.42
CA THR A 466 -11.62 26.38 0.13
C THR A 466 -11.43 27.73 0.84
N ASN A 467 -10.19 28.12 1.12
CA ASN A 467 -9.79 29.47 1.50
C ASN A 467 -9.37 30.33 0.30
N ASP A 468 -9.39 29.79 -0.93
CA ASP A 468 -9.14 30.56 -2.13
C ASP A 468 -10.38 31.37 -2.51
N HIS A 469 -10.29 32.70 -2.35
CA HIS A 469 -11.37 33.64 -2.68
C HIS A 469 -11.26 34.25 -4.09
N THR A 470 -10.23 33.91 -4.84
CA THR A 470 -9.86 34.54 -6.12
C THR A 470 -10.17 33.67 -7.34
N THR A 471 -9.87 32.38 -7.25
CA THR A 471 -10.07 31.44 -8.36
C THR A 471 -11.56 31.18 -8.61
N SER A 472 -11.95 31.05 -9.87
CA SER A 472 -13.35 30.84 -10.26
C SER A 472 -13.91 29.51 -9.71
N ALA A 473 -15.21 29.49 -9.39
CA ALA A 473 -15.91 28.27 -8.95
C ALA A 473 -15.76 27.13 -9.96
N LYS A 474 -15.83 27.43 -11.27
CA LYS A 474 -15.64 26.46 -12.35
C LYS A 474 -14.26 25.80 -12.24
N GLU A 475 -13.21 26.58 -12.11
CA GLU A 475 -11.83 26.08 -12.02
C GLU A 475 -11.60 25.19 -10.78
N LEU A 476 -12.04 25.64 -9.61
CA LEU A 476 -11.90 24.90 -8.36
C LEU A 476 -12.67 23.57 -8.40
N ILE A 477 -13.91 23.59 -8.89
CA ILE A 477 -14.72 22.37 -9.00
C ILE A 477 -14.16 21.43 -10.05
N GLN A 478 -13.67 21.94 -11.18
CA GLN A 478 -13.02 21.13 -12.20
C GLN A 478 -11.74 20.49 -11.66
N ARG A 479 -10.94 21.23 -10.89
CA ARG A 479 -9.74 20.71 -10.22
C ARG A 479 -10.09 19.61 -9.25
N TYR A 480 -11.10 19.81 -8.40
CA TYR A 480 -11.55 18.77 -7.48
C TYR A 480 -12.08 17.53 -8.23
N ALA A 481 -12.79 17.73 -9.33
CA ALA A 481 -13.30 16.62 -10.15
C ALA A 481 -12.16 15.80 -10.80
N ARG A 482 -11.03 16.41 -11.15
CA ARG A 482 -9.84 15.73 -11.67
C ARG A 482 -9.17 14.82 -10.62
N ARG A 483 -9.34 15.11 -9.33
CA ARG A 483 -8.82 14.27 -8.25
C ARG A 483 -9.26 12.80 -8.38
N MET A 484 -10.45 12.51 -8.87
CA MET A 484 -10.89 11.12 -9.10
C MET A 484 -10.04 10.39 -10.16
N THR A 485 -9.55 11.12 -11.18
CA THR A 485 -8.61 10.56 -12.18
C THR A 485 -7.24 10.28 -11.56
N ILE A 486 -6.84 11.11 -10.61
CA ILE A 486 -5.59 10.97 -9.85
C ILE A 486 -5.65 9.74 -8.94
N GLU A 487 -6.78 9.48 -8.28
CA GLU A 487 -6.99 8.25 -7.50
C GLU A 487 -6.78 7.00 -8.35
N GLN A 488 -7.28 7.00 -9.60
CA GLN A 488 -7.06 5.89 -10.53
C GLN A 488 -5.58 5.73 -10.89
N ARG A 489 -4.88 6.82 -11.23
CA ARG A 489 -3.45 6.77 -11.57
C ARG A 489 -2.61 6.30 -10.39
N ARG A 490 -2.93 6.76 -9.18
CA ARG A 490 -2.27 6.28 -7.96
C ARG A 490 -2.52 4.79 -7.75
N ALA A 491 -3.74 4.31 -7.98
CA ALA A 491 -4.05 2.89 -7.92
C ALA A 491 -3.22 2.08 -8.93
N ASP A 492 -2.98 2.62 -10.13
CA ASP A 492 -2.12 2.01 -11.14
C ASP A 492 -0.65 1.95 -10.68
N ILE A 493 -0.13 3.01 -10.04
CA ILE A 493 1.22 3.07 -9.46
C ILE A 493 1.35 2.04 -8.33
N ILE A 494 0.40 2.05 -7.38
CA ILE A 494 0.36 1.11 -6.26
C ILE A 494 0.34 -0.33 -6.76
N LYS A 495 -0.44 -0.61 -7.81
CA LYS A 495 -0.54 -1.93 -8.43
C LYS A 495 0.75 -2.33 -9.14
N ALA A 496 1.31 -1.46 -9.99
CA ALA A 496 2.50 -1.76 -10.79
C ALA A 496 3.73 -2.06 -9.91
N PHE A 497 3.93 -1.26 -8.87
CA PHE A 497 5.08 -1.42 -7.96
C PHE A 497 4.75 -2.21 -6.69
N HIS A 498 3.59 -2.86 -6.66
CA HIS A 498 3.13 -3.70 -5.56
C HIS A 498 3.15 -3.02 -4.18
N ALA A 499 2.89 -1.72 -4.11
CA ALA A 499 2.82 -0.96 -2.88
C ALA A 499 1.66 -1.36 -1.94
N TYR A 500 0.83 -2.34 -2.34
CA TYR A 500 -0.20 -2.98 -1.51
C TYR A 500 0.31 -4.22 -0.77
N ALA A 501 1.54 -4.64 -1.00
CA ALA A 501 2.12 -5.85 -0.42
C ALA A 501 3.23 -5.47 0.55
N LEU A 502 2.98 -5.62 1.85
CA LEU A 502 3.99 -5.36 2.86
C LEU A 502 5.17 -6.33 2.74
N THR A 503 6.37 -5.79 2.74
CA THR A 503 7.62 -6.56 2.77
C THR A 503 7.99 -7.05 4.18
N GLY A 504 7.38 -6.44 5.21
CA GLY A 504 7.55 -6.78 6.62
C GLY A 504 6.44 -6.20 7.48
N ALA A 505 6.45 -6.51 8.77
CA ALA A 505 5.52 -5.96 9.76
C ALA A 505 6.02 -4.65 10.39
N VAL A 506 7.20 -4.18 10.00
CA VAL A 506 7.85 -2.99 10.58
C VAL A 506 7.69 -1.82 9.64
N ASN A 507 7.17 -0.71 10.14
CA ASN A 507 6.92 0.52 9.36
C ASN A 507 8.17 0.99 8.60
N LEU A 508 9.37 0.88 9.17
CA LEU A 508 10.62 1.30 8.52
C LEU A 508 10.91 0.54 7.22
N ASN A 509 10.60 -0.76 7.15
CA ASN A 509 10.76 -1.53 5.92
C ASN A 509 9.77 -1.09 4.84
N VAL A 510 8.56 -0.77 5.27
CA VAL A 510 7.51 -0.26 4.37
C VAL A 510 7.87 1.14 3.90
N ASP A 511 8.45 1.97 4.76
CA ASP A 511 8.82 3.35 4.44
C ASP A 511 9.88 3.42 3.33
N LEU A 512 10.96 2.62 3.41
CA LEU A 512 11.91 2.49 2.31
C LEU A 512 11.23 1.98 1.04
N ASP A 513 10.38 0.97 1.16
CA ASP A 513 9.69 0.36 0.02
C ASP A 513 8.80 1.37 -0.72
N ILE A 514 8.10 2.23 0.01
CA ILE A 514 7.25 3.30 -0.52
C ILE A 514 8.10 4.46 -1.09
N THR A 515 9.21 4.81 -0.45
CA THR A 515 10.17 5.77 -1.00
C THR A 515 10.70 5.33 -2.37
N LEU A 516 11.02 4.04 -2.52
CA LEU A 516 11.44 3.48 -3.81
C LEU A 516 10.31 3.41 -4.85
N VAL A 517 9.05 3.42 -4.44
CA VAL A 517 7.92 3.57 -5.39
C VAL A 517 7.93 4.97 -6.01
N VAL A 518 8.25 6.01 -5.24
CA VAL A 518 8.38 7.38 -5.79
C VAL A 518 9.48 7.44 -6.86
N LEU A 519 10.66 6.89 -6.57
CA LEU A 519 11.77 6.83 -7.53
C LEU A 519 11.39 5.97 -8.77
N ALA A 520 10.84 4.78 -8.58
CA ALA A 520 10.45 3.90 -9.68
C ALA A 520 9.41 4.56 -10.60
N GLN A 521 8.45 5.28 -10.02
CA GLN A 521 7.45 6.02 -10.77
C GLN A 521 8.09 7.19 -11.54
N ALA A 522 9.02 7.95 -10.94
CA ALA A 522 9.75 9.01 -11.63
C ALA A 522 10.55 8.48 -12.83
N LEU A 523 11.24 7.34 -12.68
CA LEU A 523 11.99 6.68 -13.76
C LEU A 523 11.08 6.21 -14.88
N THR A 524 9.95 5.56 -14.55
CA THR A 524 9.00 5.11 -15.57
C THR A 524 8.33 6.27 -16.29
N ALA A 525 8.05 7.38 -15.58
CA ALA A 525 7.52 8.59 -16.19
C ALA A 525 8.54 9.27 -17.13
N ALA A 526 9.82 9.31 -16.74
CA ALA A 526 10.90 9.83 -17.58
C ALA A 526 11.06 8.97 -18.85
N LEU A 527 11.10 7.65 -18.71
CA LEU A 527 11.16 6.73 -19.85
C LEU A 527 9.93 6.90 -20.76
N ALA A 528 8.71 6.98 -20.19
CA ALA A 528 7.46 7.16 -20.96
C ALA A 528 7.49 8.40 -21.86
N LYS A 529 8.03 9.52 -21.35
CA LYS A 529 8.17 10.76 -22.12
C LYS A 529 9.08 10.61 -23.37
N ARG A 530 10.08 9.74 -23.32
CA ARG A 530 10.97 9.45 -24.44
C ARG A 530 10.38 8.50 -25.45
N LEU A 531 9.41 7.67 -25.06
CA LEU A 531 8.84 6.65 -25.91
C LEU A 531 7.66 7.23 -26.73
N PRO A 532 7.76 7.36 -28.06
CA PRO A 532 6.70 7.89 -28.89
C PRO A 532 5.37 7.13 -28.70
N GLY A 533 4.30 7.85 -28.38
CA GLY A 533 2.97 7.29 -28.13
C GLY A 533 2.76 6.68 -26.74
N TYR A 534 3.73 6.77 -25.82
CA TYR A 534 3.65 6.17 -24.48
C TYR A 534 3.67 7.18 -23.31
N ALA A 535 3.69 8.50 -23.58
CA ALA A 535 3.81 9.54 -22.57
C ALA A 535 2.75 9.47 -21.44
N THR A 536 1.58 8.89 -21.73
CA THR A 536 0.48 8.71 -20.76
C THR A 536 0.28 7.25 -20.33
N SER A 537 1.20 6.37 -20.68
CA SER A 537 1.10 4.93 -20.36
C SER A 537 1.29 4.67 -18.88
N THR A 538 0.61 3.65 -18.39
CA THR A 538 0.77 3.19 -17.00
C THR A 538 2.13 2.51 -16.81
N PRO A 539 2.72 2.55 -15.60
CA PRO A 539 3.96 1.85 -15.29
C PRO A 539 3.91 0.34 -15.60
N ASP A 540 2.79 -0.33 -15.35
CA ASP A 540 2.57 -1.75 -15.70
C ASP A 540 2.68 -2.00 -17.23
N THR A 541 2.19 -1.07 -18.04
CA THR A 541 2.35 -1.15 -19.50
C THR A 541 3.81 -1.04 -19.93
N LEU A 542 4.55 -0.12 -19.30
CA LEU A 542 5.98 0.07 -19.59
C LEU A 542 6.81 -1.13 -19.13
N GLN A 543 6.53 -1.69 -17.97
CA GLN A 543 7.16 -2.91 -17.48
C GLN A 543 7.00 -4.05 -18.50
N ARG A 544 5.78 -4.41 -18.85
CA ARG A 544 5.49 -5.53 -19.74
C ARG A 544 6.02 -5.35 -21.18
N ARG A 545 6.01 -4.12 -21.69
CA ARG A 545 6.37 -3.86 -23.08
C ARG A 545 7.86 -3.57 -23.30
N PHE A 546 8.51 -2.96 -22.34
CA PHE A 546 9.87 -2.47 -22.50
C PHE A 546 10.84 -3.03 -21.45
N LEU A 547 10.53 -2.94 -20.14
CA LEU A 547 11.47 -3.37 -19.12
C LEU A 547 11.63 -4.90 -19.06
N ASP A 548 10.57 -5.66 -19.34
CA ASP A 548 10.60 -7.13 -19.47
C ASP A 548 11.04 -7.57 -20.88
N THR A 549 12.09 -6.96 -21.42
CA THR A 549 12.64 -7.31 -22.72
C THR A 549 13.97 -8.03 -22.54
N PRO A 550 14.12 -9.27 -23.07
CA PRO A 550 15.40 -9.97 -23.07
C PRO A 550 16.39 -9.35 -24.03
N GLY A 551 17.64 -9.79 -23.94
CA GLY A 551 18.69 -9.34 -24.82
C GLY A 551 20.06 -9.84 -24.42
N THR A 552 21.09 -9.25 -25.00
CA THR A 552 22.50 -9.61 -24.78
C THR A 552 23.26 -8.38 -24.25
N ILE A 553 24.09 -8.60 -23.25
CA ILE A 553 25.04 -7.61 -22.73
C ILE A 553 26.42 -7.94 -23.29
N THR A 554 27.05 -6.98 -23.93
CA THR A 554 28.46 -7.07 -24.39
C THR A 554 29.29 -6.06 -23.62
N THR A 555 30.38 -6.50 -23.02
CA THR A 555 31.25 -5.68 -22.17
C THR A 555 32.65 -5.59 -22.79
N THR A 556 33.16 -4.35 -22.91
CA THR A 556 34.54 -4.03 -23.25
C THR A 556 35.21 -3.30 -22.10
N THR A 557 36.45 -2.86 -22.27
CA THR A 557 37.16 -2.03 -21.28
C THR A 557 36.41 -0.77 -20.91
N ASP A 558 35.79 -0.09 -21.90
CA ASP A 558 35.23 1.25 -21.74
C ASP A 558 33.72 1.32 -21.96
N THR A 559 33.14 0.29 -22.57
CA THR A 559 31.73 0.31 -22.96
C THR A 559 30.97 -0.94 -22.51
N ILE A 560 29.69 -0.74 -22.24
CA ILE A 560 28.70 -1.80 -22.04
C ILE A 560 27.59 -1.58 -23.05
N THR A 561 27.47 -2.51 -23.98
CA THR A 561 26.46 -2.47 -25.05
C THR A 561 25.32 -3.42 -24.71
N ILE A 562 24.11 -2.88 -24.69
CA ILE A 562 22.88 -3.61 -24.45
C ILE A 562 22.15 -3.81 -25.78
N ARG A 563 22.16 -5.02 -26.29
CA ARG A 563 21.40 -5.39 -27.47
C ARG A 563 20.06 -5.96 -27.05
N LEU A 564 18.99 -5.23 -27.33
CA LEU A 564 17.62 -5.66 -27.02
C LEU A 564 17.10 -6.61 -28.13
N ASP A 565 16.47 -7.70 -27.70
CA ASP A 565 15.85 -8.66 -28.63
C ASP A 565 14.65 -8.04 -29.34
N ARG A 566 14.42 -8.52 -30.59
CA ARG A 566 13.31 -8.03 -31.39
C ARG A 566 11.95 -8.35 -30.74
N ARG A 567 11.17 -7.32 -30.54
CA ARG A 567 9.78 -7.40 -30.07
C ARG A 567 8.86 -6.51 -30.91
N ALA A 568 7.55 -6.69 -30.79
CA ALA A 568 6.56 -5.85 -31.47
C ALA A 568 6.75 -4.35 -31.23
N TYR A 569 7.36 -3.98 -30.11
CA TYR A 569 7.60 -2.58 -29.70
C TYR A 569 9.03 -2.07 -30.03
N SER A 570 9.89 -2.87 -30.63
CA SER A 570 11.25 -2.44 -31.04
C SER A 570 11.26 -1.19 -31.93
N PRO A 571 10.30 -0.98 -32.86
CA PRO A 571 10.24 0.28 -33.62
C PRO A 571 10.09 1.53 -32.76
N VAL A 572 9.37 1.45 -31.64
CA VAL A 572 9.21 2.56 -30.68
C VAL A 572 10.54 2.89 -30.01
N LEU A 573 11.30 1.86 -29.60
CA LEU A 573 12.62 2.05 -28.98
C LEU A 573 13.64 2.68 -29.95
N ARG A 574 13.58 2.32 -31.24
CA ARG A 574 14.44 2.92 -32.28
C ARG A 574 14.13 4.39 -32.52
N GLN A 575 12.86 4.78 -32.38
CA GLN A 575 12.41 6.17 -32.54
C GLN A 575 12.61 7.01 -31.26
N ALA A 576 12.84 6.36 -30.13
CA ALA A 576 12.89 7.00 -28.81
C ALA A 576 14.16 7.82 -28.57
N GLU A 577 15.14 7.77 -29.48
CA GLU A 577 16.43 8.48 -29.34
C GLU A 577 17.01 8.35 -27.92
N LEU A 578 17.10 7.10 -27.43
CA LEU A 578 17.62 6.84 -26.09
C LEU A 578 19.04 7.42 -25.98
N PRO A 579 19.39 8.03 -24.83
CA PRO A 579 20.71 8.58 -24.63
C PRO A 579 21.79 7.53 -24.88
N THR A 580 22.67 7.78 -25.84
CA THR A 580 23.89 7.01 -26.07
C THR A 580 25.04 7.66 -25.31
N ASP A 581 26.07 6.89 -25.04
CA ASP A 581 27.29 7.39 -24.40
C ASP A 581 27.09 7.92 -22.95
N THR A 582 26.11 7.36 -22.23
CA THR A 582 25.89 7.65 -20.81
C THR A 582 26.95 6.98 -19.95
N THR A 583 27.79 7.75 -19.27
CA THR A 583 28.79 7.23 -18.33
C THR A 583 28.13 6.82 -17.01
N VAL A 584 28.39 5.59 -16.56
CA VAL A 584 27.77 5.00 -15.37
C VAL A 584 28.79 4.81 -14.25
N PRO A 585 28.71 5.61 -13.16
CA PRO A 585 29.72 5.60 -12.08
C PRO A 585 29.88 4.23 -11.41
N TRP A 586 28.77 3.51 -11.12
CA TRP A 586 28.82 2.20 -10.47
C TRP A 586 29.25 1.06 -11.39
N TRP A 587 29.52 1.36 -12.67
CA TRP A 587 30.17 0.46 -13.63
C TRP A 587 31.66 0.80 -13.86
N GLY A 588 32.26 1.52 -12.93
CA GLY A 588 33.64 1.99 -13.09
C GLY A 588 33.78 3.00 -14.23
N ASN A 589 32.79 3.87 -14.39
CA ASN A 589 32.69 4.89 -15.43
C ASN A 589 32.66 4.37 -16.87
N ARG A 590 32.16 3.14 -17.09
CA ARG A 590 31.92 2.63 -18.44
C ARG A 590 30.74 3.31 -19.07
N THR A 591 30.80 3.44 -20.39
CA THR A 591 29.77 4.08 -21.21
C THR A 591 28.69 3.06 -21.62
N LEU A 592 27.43 3.39 -21.38
CA LEU A 592 26.27 2.60 -21.80
C LEU A 592 25.94 2.90 -23.26
N ARG A 593 25.72 1.86 -24.07
CA ARG A 593 25.21 1.92 -25.45
C ARG A 593 24.07 0.97 -25.67
N TYR A 594 23.17 1.34 -26.59
CA TYR A 594 22.04 0.48 -26.98
C TYR A 594 22.16 0.06 -28.44
N GLU A 595 21.82 -1.22 -28.68
CA GLU A 595 21.62 -1.79 -29.99
C GLU A 595 20.23 -2.45 -30.06
N TYR A 596 19.64 -2.42 -31.23
CA TYR A 596 18.31 -2.97 -31.45
C TYR A 596 18.39 -4.08 -32.52
N ALA A 597 17.89 -5.27 -32.19
CA ALA A 597 17.81 -6.40 -33.12
C ALA A 597 16.74 -6.18 -34.21
#